data_d02c24e4528c1f69f3edd3fa56282426
#
_entry.id   d02c24e4528c1f69f3edd3fa56282426
#
_cell.length_a   1.000
_cell.length_b   1.000
_cell.length_c   1.000
_cell.angle_alpha   90.00
_cell.angle_beta   90.00
_cell.angle_gamma   90.00
#
_symmetry.space_group_name_H-M   'P 1'
#
loop_
_entity.id
_entity.type
_entity.pdbx_description
1 polymer ?
#
loop_
_entity_poly.entity_id
_entity_poly.type
_entity_poly.pdbx_seq_one_letter_code
_entity_poly.pdbx_strand_id
1 'polypeptide(L)'
;CVGWGCGGGCASAAGTCVSGAVGGRMGYKAYGLGAAAMTAVIYPAMPGVAWGGSGLLSGAGYLGQIIGVGYLDFAGATIVHMCGGMAGLVGAKMVGPRKGRFDSNGDSQAIPGHSMLLAVLGTLFLAFGWYGFNVGTQATVLAVSEGAVAFNGGALGQVVLNTTLGMGAGGVAAMLVSASWQGKPDPLWAANGLLAGLVAVTGAVPHVTWWGGVILGGIAGALVLPTYRWVVDSLQIDDVCGVFAVHGSAGAIGTILIPFFGVTASGGYTFLGVDQLVLQVVGVAVVGTWTVLDTVVAFKHADVLFGRR
;
A
#
# COMPACT_ATOMS: atom_id res chain seq x y z
N CYS A 1 -1.07 15.46 -19.57
CA CYS A 1 -1.37 14.07 -20.00
C CYS A 1 -0.62 13.04 -19.16
N VAL A 2 0.69 13.21 -18.89
CA VAL A 2 1.45 12.22 -18.08
C VAL A 2 0.92 12.14 -16.64
N GLY A 3 0.68 13.28 -15.98
CA GLY A 3 0.13 13.29 -14.62
C GLY A 3 -1.28 12.65 -14.53
N TRP A 4 -2.12 12.84 -15.55
CA TRP A 4 -3.43 12.20 -15.62
C TRP A 4 -3.31 10.68 -15.78
N GLY A 5 -2.40 10.21 -16.64
CA GLY A 5 -2.15 8.78 -16.83
C GLY A 5 -1.61 8.11 -15.56
N CYS A 6 -0.71 8.77 -14.85
CA CYS A 6 -0.18 8.28 -13.57
C CYS A 6 -1.30 8.22 -12.50
N GLY A 7 -2.11 9.27 -12.37
CA GLY A 7 -3.25 9.29 -11.44
C GLY A 7 -4.28 8.19 -11.75
N GLY A 8 -4.57 7.94 -13.03
CA GLY A 8 -5.44 6.83 -13.46
C GLY A 8 -4.88 5.46 -13.10
N GLY A 9 -3.56 5.26 -13.28
CA GLY A 9 -2.87 4.04 -12.88
C GLY A 9 -2.95 3.80 -11.36
N CYS A 10 -2.74 4.84 -10.56
CA CYS A 10 -2.86 4.77 -9.10
C CYS A 10 -4.31 4.47 -8.65
N ALA A 11 -5.30 5.09 -9.28
CA ALA A 11 -6.72 4.82 -9.01
C ALA A 11 -7.08 3.35 -9.32
N SER A 12 -6.58 2.84 -10.45
CA SER A 12 -6.77 1.43 -10.84
C SER A 12 -6.09 0.49 -9.85
N ALA A 13 -4.88 0.82 -9.37
CA ALA A 13 -4.16 0.03 -8.38
C ALA A 13 -4.95 -0.06 -7.06
N ALA A 14 -5.47 1.08 -6.56
CA ALA A 14 -6.31 1.10 -5.37
C ALA A 14 -7.59 0.27 -5.53
N GLY A 15 -8.30 0.39 -6.67
CA GLY A 15 -9.48 -0.41 -7.00
C GLY A 15 -9.19 -1.91 -7.11
N THR A 16 -8.05 -2.28 -7.72
CA THR A 16 -7.63 -3.67 -7.89
C THR A 16 -7.32 -4.35 -6.55
N CYS A 17 -6.79 -3.63 -5.55
CA CYS A 17 -6.59 -4.17 -4.21
C CYS A 17 -7.90 -4.75 -3.65
N VAL A 18 -9.02 -4.04 -3.81
CA VAL A 18 -10.34 -4.51 -3.32
C VAL A 18 -10.71 -5.86 -3.93
N SER A 19 -10.45 -6.09 -5.24
CA SER A 19 -10.77 -7.35 -5.90
C SER A 19 -10.09 -8.55 -5.25
N GLY A 20 -8.83 -8.38 -4.83
CA GLY A 20 -8.05 -9.41 -4.15
C GLY A 20 -8.64 -9.82 -2.80
N ALA A 21 -9.28 -8.89 -2.08
CA ALA A 21 -9.87 -9.18 -0.78
C ALA A 21 -11.22 -9.89 -0.88
N VAL A 22 -12.08 -9.54 -1.89
CA VAL A 22 -13.45 -10.06 -2.04
C VAL A 22 -13.57 -11.19 -3.05
N GLY A 23 -12.46 -11.64 -3.61
CA GLY A 23 -12.40 -12.66 -4.66
C GLY A 23 -13.16 -13.94 -4.31
N GLY A 24 -13.72 -14.58 -5.34
CA GLY A 24 -14.41 -15.87 -5.26
C GLY A 24 -15.83 -15.84 -4.65
N ARG A 25 -16.37 -14.65 -4.25
CA ARG A 25 -17.69 -14.58 -3.63
C ARG A 25 -18.50 -13.31 -3.90
N MET A 26 -17.89 -12.23 -4.29
CA MET A 26 -18.60 -10.99 -4.63
C MET A 26 -19.16 -11.06 -6.04
N GLY A 27 -20.41 -10.61 -6.22
CA GLY A 27 -21.04 -10.51 -7.53
C GLY A 27 -20.37 -9.47 -8.42
N TYR A 28 -20.22 -9.77 -9.71
CA TYR A 28 -19.50 -8.89 -10.66
C TYR A 28 -20.06 -7.46 -10.73
N LYS A 29 -21.39 -7.32 -10.75
CA LYS A 29 -22.06 -5.99 -10.80
C LYS A 29 -21.80 -5.18 -9.53
N ALA A 30 -21.87 -5.84 -8.37
CA ALA A 30 -21.62 -5.20 -7.08
C ALA A 30 -20.14 -4.75 -6.98
N TYR A 31 -19.19 -5.60 -7.43
CA TYR A 31 -17.79 -5.22 -7.52
C TYR A 31 -17.57 -4.05 -8.49
N GLY A 32 -18.21 -4.06 -9.65
CA GLY A 32 -18.10 -2.98 -10.65
C GLY A 32 -18.52 -1.62 -10.08
N LEU A 33 -19.62 -1.56 -9.32
CA LEU A 33 -20.03 -0.33 -8.64
C LEU A 33 -19.03 0.08 -7.53
N GLY A 34 -18.56 -0.86 -6.73
CA GLY A 34 -17.52 -0.60 -5.72
C GLY A 34 -16.22 -0.08 -6.33
N ALA A 35 -15.78 -0.67 -7.44
CA ALA A 35 -14.59 -0.23 -8.18
C ALA A 35 -14.79 1.18 -8.78
N ALA A 36 -15.98 1.46 -9.35
CA ALA A 36 -16.31 2.79 -9.84
C ALA A 36 -16.29 3.84 -8.70
N ALA A 37 -16.90 3.54 -7.56
CA ALA A 37 -16.85 4.42 -6.39
C ALA A 37 -15.40 4.63 -5.90
N MET A 38 -14.58 3.56 -5.87
CA MET A 38 -13.18 3.62 -5.49
C MET A 38 -12.39 4.54 -6.41
N THR A 39 -12.52 4.39 -7.72
CA THR A 39 -11.72 5.13 -8.70
C THR A 39 -12.23 6.55 -8.95
N ALA A 40 -13.53 6.82 -8.78
CA ALA A 40 -14.14 8.12 -9.07
C ALA A 40 -14.26 9.04 -7.84
N VAL A 41 -14.33 8.49 -6.62
CA VAL A 41 -14.63 9.27 -5.41
C VAL A 41 -13.62 8.98 -4.29
N ILE A 42 -13.52 7.72 -3.84
CA ILE A 42 -12.79 7.37 -2.61
C ILE A 42 -11.31 7.70 -2.76
N TYR A 43 -10.68 7.17 -3.79
CA TYR A 43 -9.26 7.41 -4.07
C TYR A 43 -8.99 8.87 -4.48
N PRO A 44 -9.69 9.50 -5.45
CA PRO A 44 -9.30 10.84 -5.93
C PRO A 44 -9.36 11.94 -4.88
N ALA A 45 -10.14 11.79 -3.82
CA ALA A 45 -10.15 12.72 -2.71
C ALA A 45 -8.79 12.75 -1.96
N MET A 46 -8.12 11.61 -1.83
CA MET A 46 -6.89 11.49 -1.05
C MET A 46 -5.68 12.18 -1.68
N PRO A 47 -5.38 12.08 -2.99
CA PRO A 47 -4.40 12.93 -3.64
C PRO A 47 -4.67 14.43 -3.44
N GLY A 48 -5.92 14.86 -3.48
CA GLY A 48 -6.30 16.25 -3.19
C GLY A 48 -5.95 16.67 -1.77
N VAL A 49 -6.19 15.80 -0.79
CA VAL A 49 -5.92 16.04 0.63
C VAL A 49 -4.42 16.07 0.94
N ALA A 50 -3.62 15.21 0.31
CA ALA A 50 -2.22 15.03 0.67
C ALA A 50 -1.22 15.63 -0.34
N TRP A 51 -1.48 15.49 -1.65
CA TRP A 51 -0.58 15.95 -2.72
C TRP A 51 -1.01 17.27 -3.35
N GLY A 52 -2.24 17.73 -3.11
CA GLY A 52 -2.69 19.04 -3.56
C GLY A 52 -1.84 20.15 -2.93
N GLY A 53 -1.51 21.19 -3.68
CA GLY A 53 -0.61 22.27 -3.21
C GLY A 53 -1.07 22.96 -1.90
N SER A 54 -2.38 23.02 -1.65
CA SER A 54 -3.02 23.48 -0.40
C SER A 54 -3.90 22.40 0.23
N GLY A 55 -3.65 21.14 -0.07
CA GLY A 55 -4.34 20.00 0.55
C GLY A 55 -4.13 19.99 2.06
N LEU A 56 -5.10 19.47 2.79
CA LEU A 56 -5.12 19.47 4.26
C LEU A 56 -3.79 19.05 4.92
N LEU A 57 -3.13 18.05 4.34
CA LEU A 57 -1.88 17.44 4.82
C LEU A 57 -0.62 18.02 4.15
N SER A 58 -0.75 18.84 3.09
CA SER A 58 0.41 19.46 2.43
C SER A 58 1.07 20.49 3.34
N GLY A 59 2.34 20.82 3.11
CA GLY A 59 3.04 21.84 3.90
C GLY A 59 2.39 23.24 3.87
N ALA A 60 1.64 23.57 2.80
CA ALA A 60 0.86 24.80 2.70
C ALA A 60 -0.61 24.61 3.14
N GLY A 61 -1.03 23.39 3.47
CA GLY A 61 -2.35 23.07 3.97
C GLY A 61 -2.53 23.36 5.47
N TYR A 62 -3.77 23.27 5.94
CA TYR A 62 -4.10 23.66 7.30
C TYR A 62 -3.30 22.90 8.38
N LEU A 63 -3.24 21.56 8.29
CA LEU A 63 -2.49 20.75 9.26
C LEU A 63 -0.98 20.91 9.06
N GLY A 64 -0.51 21.01 7.82
CA GLY A 64 0.90 21.24 7.53
C GLY A 64 1.41 22.58 8.10
N GLN A 65 0.62 23.64 8.01
CA GLN A 65 0.95 24.93 8.60
C GLN A 65 0.97 24.93 10.13
N ILE A 66 0.01 24.20 10.77
CA ILE A 66 -0.03 24.10 12.23
C ILE A 66 1.15 23.28 12.77
N ILE A 67 1.50 22.19 12.11
CA ILE A 67 2.54 21.26 12.56
C ILE A 67 3.93 21.74 12.08
N GLY A 68 3.98 22.52 11.00
CA GLY A 68 5.22 23.11 10.46
C GLY A 68 5.91 22.23 9.39
N VAL A 69 5.30 21.13 8.97
CA VAL A 69 5.85 20.19 7.96
C VAL A 69 4.77 19.69 7.01
N GLY A 70 5.17 19.11 5.86
CA GLY A 70 4.25 18.46 4.91
C GLY A 70 4.24 16.95 5.07
N TYR A 71 3.11 16.33 4.77
CA TYR A 71 2.96 14.87 4.77
C TYR A 71 3.82 14.22 3.69
N LEU A 72 4.57 13.21 4.05
CA LEU A 72 5.44 12.46 3.14
C LEU A 72 4.78 11.15 2.74
N ASP A 73 4.35 11.08 1.51
CA ASP A 73 3.90 9.85 0.84
C ASP A 73 4.18 10.00 -0.65
N PHE A 74 5.39 9.63 -1.07
CA PHE A 74 5.93 9.97 -2.39
C PHE A 74 5.10 9.40 -3.53
N ALA A 75 4.85 8.10 -3.53
CA ALA A 75 4.13 7.43 -4.61
C ALA A 75 2.81 6.77 -4.14
N GLY A 76 2.40 6.93 -2.88
CA GLY A 76 1.11 6.49 -2.42
C GLY A 76 1.10 5.22 -1.56
N ALA A 77 2.06 5.07 -0.66
CA ALA A 77 2.02 3.97 0.32
C ALA A 77 0.70 3.97 1.12
N THR A 78 0.22 5.15 1.52
CA THR A 78 -1.08 5.30 2.18
C THR A 78 -2.18 5.68 1.21
N ILE A 79 -1.94 6.71 0.38
CA ILE A 79 -2.96 7.30 -0.50
C ILE A 79 -3.48 6.28 -1.51
N VAL A 80 -2.64 5.35 -1.98
CA VAL A 80 -3.02 4.29 -2.93
C VAL A 80 -3.18 2.95 -2.23
N HIS A 81 -2.08 2.47 -1.61
CA HIS A 81 -2.03 1.09 -1.13
C HIS A 81 -2.81 0.90 0.16
N MET A 82 -2.61 1.74 1.18
CA MET A 82 -3.39 1.62 2.41
C MET A 82 -4.88 1.90 2.13
N CYS A 83 -5.18 2.87 1.29
CA CYS A 83 -6.55 3.14 0.84
C CYS A 83 -7.17 1.88 0.22
N GLY A 84 -6.51 1.26 -0.76
CA GLY A 84 -6.99 0.00 -1.36
C GLY A 84 -7.07 -1.16 -0.37
N GLY A 85 -6.09 -1.28 0.54
CA GLY A 85 -6.03 -2.32 1.57
C GLY A 85 -7.15 -2.21 2.60
N MET A 86 -7.42 -0.99 3.09
CA MET A 86 -8.53 -0.71 4.02
C MET A 86 -9.89 -0.94 3.36
N ALA A 87 -10.06 -0.46 2.12
CA ALA A 87 -11.27 -0.70 1.35
C ALA A 87 -11.49 -2.21 1.12
N GLY A 88 -10.43 -2.94 0.83
CA GLY A 88 -10.46 -4.40 0.71
C GLY A 88 -10.91 -5.10 1.99
N LEU A 89 -10.37 -4.68 3.15
CA LEU A 89 -10.75 -5.22 4.46
C LEU A 89 -12.23 -4.97 4.77
N VAL A 90 -12.70 -3.73 4.57
CA VAL A 90 -14.12 -3.37 4.74
C VAL A 90 -15.01 -4.19 3.81
N GLY A 91 -14.63 -4.25 2.52
CA GLY A 91 -15.35 -5.04 1.52
C GLY A 91 -15.42 -6.52 1.89
N ALA A 92 -14.30 -7.13 2.29
CA ALA A 92 -14.24 -8.51 2.72
C ALA A 92 -15.16 -8.80 3.92
N LYS A 93 -15.19 -7.89 4.91
CA LYS A 93 -16.09 -7.99 6.06
C LYS A 93 -17.56 -7.89 5.66
N MET A 94 -17.90 -6.93 4.81
CA MET A 94 -19.29 -6.70 4.39
C MET A 94 -19.84 -7.82 3.51
N VAL A 95 -19.03 -8.38 2.60
CA VAL A 95 -19.43 -9.49 1.73
C VAL A 95 -19.51 -10.81 2.50
N GLY A 96 -18.75 -10.94 3.58
CA GLY A 96 -18.65 -12.13 4.40
C GLY A 96 -17.69 -13.19 3.83
N PRO A 97 -17.46 -14.29 4.56
CA PRO A 97 -16.47 -15.30 4.19
C PRO A 97 -16.95 -16.21 3.06
N ARG A 98 -16.01 -16.79 2.31
CA ARG A 98 -16.30 -17.90 1.38
C ARG A 98 -16.86 -19.10 2.12
N LYS A 99 -17.66 -19.91 1.42
CA LYS A 99 -18.19 -21.16 1.99
C LYS A 99 -17.03 -22.06 2.43
N GLY A 100 -17.10 -22.55 3.67
CA GLY A 100 -16.07 -23.41 4.24
C GLY A 100 -14.77 -22.70 4.65
N ARG A 101 -14.74 -21.36 4.67
CA ARG A 101 -13.58 -20.61 5.14
C ARG A 101 -13.39 -20.72 6.65
N PHE A 102 -14.46 -20.77 7.39
CA PHE A 102 -14.49 -21.00 8.84
C PHE A 102 -15.37 -22.20 9.12
N ASP A 103 -14.95 -23.05 10.06
CA ASP A 103 -15.74 -24.18 10.51
C ASP A 103 -16.78 -23.78 11.59
N SER A 104 -17.48 -24.77 12.16
CA SER A 104 -18.48 -24.53 13.20
C SER A 104 -17.93 -23.96 14.51
N ASN A 105 -16.63 -24.11 14.76
CA ASN A 105 -15.92 -23.59 15.93
C ASN A 105 -15.36 -22.19 15.68
N GLY A 106 -15.41 -21.70 14.43
CA GLY A 106 -14.79 -20.46 14.00
C GLY A 106 -13.32 -20.61 13.56
N ASP A 107 -12.80 -21.82 13.51
CA ASP A 107 -11.42 -22.06 13.08
C ASP A 107 -11.28 -21.86 11.58
N SER A 108 -10.22 -21.16 11.18
CA SER A 108 -9.97 -20.85 9.78
C SER A 108 -9.50 -22.07 9.00
N GLN A 109 -10.15 -22.35 7.86
CA GLN A 109 -9.83 -23.44 6.97
C GLN A 109 -9.12 -22.94 5.72
N ALA A 110 -8.06 -23.61 5.29
CA ALA A 110 -7.34 -23.26 4.08
C ALA A 110 -8.19 -23.53 2.84
N ILE A 111 -8.29 -22.53 1.98
CA ILE A 111 -8.88 -22.68 0.63
C ILE A 111 -7.76 -22.42 -0.37
N PRO A 112 -7.07 -23.45 -0.86
CA PRO A 112 -5.93 -23.30 -1.75
C PRO A 112 -6.34 -22.70 -3.09
N GLY A 113 -5.46 -21.83 -3.66
CA GLY A 113 -5.60 -21.36 -5.03
C GLY A 113 -5.30 -22.49 -6.03
N HIS A 114 -5.77 -22.34 -7.26
CA HIS A 114 -5.59 -23.35 -8.31
C HIS A 114 -4.16 -23.44 -8.83
N SER A 115 -3.35 -22.39 -8.73
CA SER A 115 -1.97 -22.38 -9.23
C SER A 115 -1.08 -21.39 -8.46
N MET A 116 -0.22 -21.93 -7.61
CA MET A 116 0.84 -21.16 -6.93
C MET A 116 1.82 -20.54 -7.95
N LEU A 117 2.16 -21.25 -9.01
CA LEU A 117 3.07 -20.76 -10.03
C LEU A 117 2.56 -19.48 -10.69
N LEU A 118 1.27 -19.44 -11.05
CA LEU A 118 0.67 -18.24 -11.63
C LEU A 118 0.60 -17.09 -10.63
N ALA A 119 0.36 -17.35 -9.34
CA ALA A 119 0.37 -16.32 -8.31
C ALA A 119 1.75 -15.70 -8.14
N VAL A 120 2.81 -16.52 -8.08
CA VAL A 120 4.19 -16.03 -8.00
C VAL A 120 4.59 -15.27 -9.27
N LEU A 121 4.24 -15.79 -10.44
CA LEU A 121 4.50 -15.11 -11.72
C LEU A 121 3.79 -13.73 -11.76
N GLY A 122 2.54 -13.67 -11.35
CA GLY A 122 1.80 -12.40 -11.23
C GLY A 122 2.49 -11.41 -10.28
N THR A 123 3.02 -11.90 -9.16
CA THR A 123 3.82 -11.08 -8.23
C THR A 123 5.08 -10.53 -8.88
N LEU A 124 5.77 -11.31 -9.71
CA LEU A 124 6.97 -10.83 -10.43
C LEU A 124 6.62 -9.77 -11.48
N PHE A 125 5.48 -9.88 -12.17
CA PHE A 125 4.97 -8.81 -13.02
C PHE A 125 4.67 -7.53 -12.24
N LEU A 126 4.06 -7.64 -11.05
CA LEU A 126 3.83 -6.49 -10.17
C LEU A 126 5.15 -5.89 -9.70
N ALA A 127 6.13 -6.71 -9.33
CA ALA A 127 7.46 -6.27 -8.92
C ALA A 127 8.16 -5.45 -10.02
N PHE A 128 8.09 -5.91 -11.27
CA PHE A 128 8.58 -5.17 -12.42
C PHE A 128 7.80 -3.86 -12.65
N GLY A 129 6.47 -3.93 -12.63
CA GLY A 129 5.59 -2.77 -12.79
C GLY A 129 5.79 -1.70 -11.72
N TRP A 130 6.28 -2.09 -10.54
CA TRP A 130 6.53 -1.17 -9.43
C TRP A 130 7.64 -0.16 -9.70
N TYR A 131 8.60 -0.50 -10.55
CA TYR A 131 9.56 0.48 -11.05
C TYR A 131 8.85 1.56 -11.88
N GLY A 132 7.91 1.18 -12.72
CA GLY A 132 7.03 2.14 -13.41
C GLY A 132 6.23 2.99 -12.44
N PHE A 133 5.76 2.39 -11.34
CA PHE A 133 4.99 3.08 -10.30
C PHE A 133 5.85 4.10 -9.53
N ASN A 134 6.95 3.67 -8.93
CA ASN A 134 7.80 4.53 -8.10
C ASN A 134 8.68 5.48 -8.94
N VAL A 135 9.37 4.96 -9.96
CA VAL A 135 10.25 5.79 -10.79
C VAL A 135 9.43 6.74 -11.68
N GLY A 136 8.27 6.29 -12.16
CA GLY A 136 7.33 7.14 -12.90
C GLY A 136 6.78 8.30 -12.07
N THR A 137 6.66 8.15 -10.76
CA THR A 137 6.29 9.23 -9.84
C THR A 137 7.40 10.29 -9.73
N GLN A 138 8.67 9.91 -9.95
CA GLN A 138 9.78 10.86 -10.03
C GLN A 138 9.67 11.65 -11.35
N ALA A 139 8.82 12.66 -11.38
CA ALA A 139 8.50 13.43 -12.57
C ALA A 139 9.70 14.23 -13.14
N THR A 140 10.72 14.47 -12.33
CA THR A 140 11.91 15.27 -12.70
C THR A 140 13.00 14.34 -13.27
N VAL A 141 12.80 13.85 -14.48
CA VAL A 141 13.78 13.01 -15.20
C VAL A 141 14.96 13.85 -15.70
N LEU A 142 14.67 15.08 -16.14
CA LEU A 142 15.65 16.04 -16.58
C LEU A 142 15.65 17.23 -15.60
N ALA A 143 16.81 17.64 -15.16
CA ALA A 143 17.01 18.86 -14.36
C ALA A 143 17.67 19.93 -15.21
N VAL A 144 17.29 21.21 -15.01
CA VAL A 144 17.97 22.34 -15.59
C VAL A 144 18.84 22.98 -14.51
N SER A 145 20.14 22.93 -14.69
CA SER A 145 21.11 23.56 -13.80
C SER A 145 22.06 24.44 -14.64
N GLU A 146 22.22 25.69 -14.23
CA GLU A 146 23.10 26.67 -14.89
C GLU A 146 22.86 26.79 -16.41
N GLY A 147 21.61 26.65 -16.85
CA GLY A 147 21.22 26.75 -18.25
C GLY A 147 21.44 25.47 -19.09
N ALA A 148 22.02 24.43 -18.50
CA ALA A 148 22.18 23.12 -19.15
C ALA A 148 21.10 22.15 -18.69
N VAL A 149 20.60 21.33 -19.62
CA VAL A 149 19.69 20.20 -19.33
C VAL A 149 20.53 18.98 -19.00
N ALA A 150 20.38 18.44 -17.81
CA ALA A 150 21.08 17.24 -17.37
C ALA A 150 20.11 16.14 -16.91
N PHE A 151 20.51 14.87 -17.07
CA PHE A 151 19.76 13.73 -16.56
C PHE A 151 19.84 13.69 -15.02
N ASN A 152 18.68 13.66 -14.35
CA ASN A 152 18.59 13.63 -12.89
C ASN A 152 18.83 12.21 -12.34
N GLY A 153 19.98 11.64 -12.65
CA GLY A 153 20.33 10.25 -12.33
C GLY A 153 20.41 9.97 -10.83
N GLY A 154 20.77 10.97 -10.01
CA GLY A 154 20.84 10.80 -8.56
C GLY A 154 19.48 10.53 -7.94
N ALA A 155 18.47 11.35 -8.24
CA ALA A 155 17.12 11.17 -7.72
C ALA A 155 16.47 9.88 -8.23
N LEU A 156 16.59 9.61 -9.53
CA LEU A 156 16.07 8.37 -10.13
C LEU A 156 16.76 7.13 -9.54
N GLY A 157 18.09 7.17 -9.39
CA GLY A 157 18.88 6.09 -8.82
C GLY A 157 18.48 5.76 -7.37
N GLN A 158 18.23 6.77 -6.55
CA GLN A 158 17.76 6.59 -5.17
C GLN A 158 16.39 5.94 -5.12
N VAL A 159 15.46 6.34 -5.97
CA VAL A 159 14.13 5.73 -6.06
C VAL A 159 14.23 4.26 -6.49
N VAL A 160 15.02 3.96 -7.53
CA VAL A 160 15.26 2.58 -8.00
C VAL A 160 15.90 1.73 -6.91
N LEU A 161 16.96 2.24 -6.28
CA LEU A 161 17.70 1.53 -5.23
C LEU A 161 16.80 1.16 -4.05
N ASN A 162 16.09 2.13 -3.47
CA ASN A 162 15.22 1.90 -2.32
C ASN A 162 14.02 1.02 -2.67
N THR A 163 13.48 1.10 -3.88
CA THR A 163 12.45 0.18 -4.38
C THR A 163 12.97 -1.26 -4.39
N THR A 164 14.17 -1.48 -4.96
CA THR A 164 14.79 -2.81 -5.06
C THR A 164 15.12 -3.38 -3.69
N LEU A 165 15.72 -2.58 -2.82
CA LEU A 165 16.12 -3.01 -1.47
C LEU A 165 14.93 -3.33 -0.60
N GLY A 166 13.89 -2.48 -0.60
CA GLY A 166 12.65 -2.73 0.14
C GLY A 166 11.94 -3.99 -0.32
N MET A 167 11.87 -4.19 -1.64
CA MET A 167 11.33 -5.41 -2.26
C MET A 167 12.05 -6.67 -1.77
N GLY A 168 13.37 -6.69 -1.92
CA GLY A 168 14.19 -7.85 -1.54
C GLY A 168 14.14 -8.15 -0.04
N ALA A 169 14.28 -7.12 0.79
CA ALA A 169 14.21 -7.26 2.24
C ALA A 169 12.85 -7.79 2.71
N GLY A 170 11.76 -7.29 2.12
CA GLY A 170 10.41 -7.74 2.44
C GLY A 170 10.19 -9.21 2.11
N GLY A 171 10.59 -9.65 0.91
CA GLY A 171 10.50 -11.06 0.50
C GLY A 171 11.31 -11.99 1.41
N VAL A 172 12.55 -11.63 1.72
CA VAL A 172 13.42 -12.42 2.62
C VAL A 172 12.85 -12.49 4.03
N ALA A 173 12.40 -11.36 4.60
CA ALA A 173 11.83 -11.33 5.94
C ALA A 173 10.57 -12.20 6.05
N ALA A 174 9.65 -12.11 5.11
CA ALA A 174 8.44 -12.94 5.10
C ALA A 174 8.76 -14.44 4.93
N MET A 175 9.75 -14.76 4.09
CA MET A 175 10.23 -16.12 3.92
C MET A 175 10.79 -16.68 5.24
N LEU A 176 11.58 -15.90 5.99
CA LEU A 176 12.13 -16.30 7.28
C LEU A 176 11.04 -16.47 8.35
N VAL A 177 10.06 -15.54 8.40
CA VAL A 177 8.93 -15.66 9.33
C VAL A 177 8.08 -16.88 9.00
N SER A 178 7.76 -17.13 7.73
CA SER A 178 7.00 -18.31 7.33
C SER A 178 7.75 -19.61 7.66
N ALA A 179 9.06 -19.64 7.45
CA ALA A 179 9.90 -20.78 7.81
C ALA A 179 9.89 -21.05 9.32
N SER A 180 9.99 -20.01 10.16
CA SER A 180 9.98 -20.15 11.61
C SER A 180 8.62 -20.63 12.17
N TRP A 181 7.52 -20.27 11.51
CA TRP A 181 6.16 -20.60 11.96
C TRP A 181 5.62 -21.92 11.39
N GLN A 182 6.06 -22.28 10.19
CA GLN A 182 5.52 -23.43 9.44
C GLN A 182 6.56 -24.54 9.23
N GLY A 183 7.80 -24.34 9.74
CA GLY A 183 8.91 -25.29 9.61
C GLY A 183 9.59 -25.28 8.24
N LYS A 184 9.06 -24.56 7.26
CA LYS A 184 9.64 -24.39 5.92
C LYS A 184 9.23 -23.07 5.30
N PRO A 185 10.06 -22.49 4.40
CA PRO A 185 9.69 -21.29 3.64
C PRO A 185 8.48 -21.56 2.75
N ASP A 186 7.57 -20.59 2.70
CA ASP A 186 6.38 -20.66 1.84
C ASP A 186 6.51 -19.62 0.70
N PRO A 187 6.43 -20.03 -0.58
CA PRO A 187 6.58 -19.14 -1.73
C PRO A 187 5.51 -18.04 -1.80
N LEU A 188 4.29 -18.30 -1.33
CA LEU A 188 3.23 -17.29 -1.34
C LEU A 188 3.48 -16.23 -0.28
N TRP A 189 4.00 -16.60 0.89
CA TRP A 189 4.40 -15.61 1.90
C TRP A 189 5.63 -14.83 1.47
N ALA A 190 6.60 -15.46 0.81
CA ALA A 190 7.71 -14.74 0.21
C ALA A 190 7.23 -13.71 -0.84
N ALA A 191 6.29 -14.10 -1.71
CA ALA A 191 5.67 -13.22 -2.69
C ALA A 191 4.91 -12.06 -2.05
N ASN A 192 4.06 -12.33 -1.04
CA ASN A 192 3.35 -11.30 -0.30
C ASN A 192 4.30 -10.37 0.47
N GLY A 193 5.38 -10.91 1.03
CA GLY A 193 6.40 -10.11 1.70
C GLY A 193 7.17 -9.19 0.77
N LEU A 194 7.48 -9.67 -0.45
CA LEU A 194 8.06 -8.86 -1.52
C LEU A 194 7.16 -7.67 -1.85
N LEU A 195 5.85 -7.90 -2.02
CA LEU A 195 4.89 -6.83 -2.28
C LEU A 195 4.74 -5.89 -1.08
N ALA A 196 4.69 -6.40 0.13
CA ALA A 196 4.60 -5.56 1.34
C ALA A 196 5.84 -4.67 1.52
N GLY A 197 7.02 -5.19 1.20
CA GLY A 197 8.25 -4.42 1.18
C GLY A 197 8.20 -3.28 0.15
N LEU A 198 7.70 -3.56 -1.05
CA LEU A 198 7.45 -2.55 -2.08
C LEU A 198 6.46 -1.49 -1.61
N VAL A 199 5.34 -1.90 -1.02
CA VAL A 199 4.32 -0.98 -0.48
C VAL A 199 4.91 -0.07 0.59
N ALA A 200 5.64 -0.63 1.55
CA ALA A 200 6.19 0.14 2.66
C ALA A 200 7.18 1.22 2.21
N VAL A 201 8.00 0.93 1.19
CA VAL A 201 8.96 1.93 0.67
C VAL A 201 8.35 2.89 -0.34
N THR A 202 7.15 2.62 -0.85
CA THR A 202 6.51 3.44 -1.91
C THR A 202 6.33 4.91 -1.51
N GLY A 203 6.00 5.18 -0.24
CA GLY A 203 5.94 6.55 0.28
C GLY A 203 7.32 7.13 0.65
N ALA A 204 8.33 6.28 0.79
CA ALA A 204 9.59 6.60 1.43
C ALA A 204 10.78 6.79 0.46
N VAL A 205 10.73 6.18 -0.73
CA VAL A 205 11.89 5.98 -1.62
C VAL A 205 12.83 7.18 -1.83
N PRO A 206 12.38 8.44 -2.01
CA PRO A 206 13.29 9.58 -2.14
C PRO A 206 13.70 10.18 -0.79
N HIS A 207 13.03 9.81 0.30
CA HIS A 207 13.13 10.46 1.60
C HIS A 207 14.01 9.72 2.60
N VAL A 208 14.36 8.46 2.32
CA VAL A 208 15.08 7.60 3.27
C VAL A 208 16.42 7.15 2.73
N THR A 209 17.32 6.84 3.65
CA THR A 209 18.61 6.21 3.33
C THR A 209 18.40 4.82 2.73
N TRP A 210 19.40 4.28 2.02
CA TRP A 210 19.32 2.94 1.43
C TRP A 210 19.09 1.83 2.48
N TRP A 211 19.76 1.91 3.63
CA TRP A 211 19.54 0.96 4.73
C TRP A 211 18.18 1.16 5.41
N GLY A 212 17.66 2.41 5.41
CA GLY A 212 16.28 2.69 5.80
C GLY A 212 15.27 1.96 4.92
N GLY A 213 15.50 1.95 3.60
CA GLY A 213 14.70 1.17 2.65
C GLY A 213 14.71 -0.34 2.96
N VAL A 214 15.88 -0.90 3.32
CA VAL A 214 16.00 -2.31 3.76
C VAL A 214 15.19 -2.57 5.02
N ILE A 215 15.31 -1.70 6.03
CA ILE A 215 14.63 -1.88 7.32
C ILE A 215 13.11 -1.76 7.15
N LEU A 216 12.64 -0.74 6.43
CA LEU A 216 11.20 -0.56 6.16
C LEU A 216 10.59 -1.76 5.43
N GLY A 217 11.25 -2.22 4.36
CA GLY A 217 10.82 -3.39 3.62
C GLY A 217 10.85 -4.66 4.48
N GLY A 218 11.92 -4.84 5.26
CA GLY A 218 12.08 -5.99 6.16
C GLY A 218 10.99 -6.04 7.25
N ILE A 219 10.69 -4.91 7.90
CA ILE A 219 9.61 -4.82 8.90
C ILE A 219 8.26 -5.17 8.26
N ALA A 220 7.95 -4.58 7.11
CA ALA A 220 6.69 -4.85 6.42
C ALA A 220 6.55 -6.32 6.03
N GLY A 221 7.60 -6.91 5.46
CA GLY A 221 7.60 -8.33 5.10
C GLY A 221 7.46 -9.25 6.30
N ALA A 222 8.14 -8.95 7.41
CA ALA A 222 8.03 -9.73 8.65
C ALA A 222 6.61 -9.68 9.24
N LEU A 223 5.90 -8.57 9.07
CA LEU A 223 4.58 -8.37 9.65
C LEU A 223 3.43 -8.90 8.77
N VAL A 224 3.67 -9.28 7.51
CA VAL A 224 2.60 -9.74 6.60
C VAL A 224 1.86 -10.96 7.16
N LEU A 225 2.57 -12.02 7.52
CA LEU A 225 1.96 -13.25 8.03
C LEU A 225 1.28 -13.07 9.39
N PRO A 226 1.90 -12.41 10.39
CA PRO A 226 1.21 -12.06 11.64
C PRO A 226 -0.07 -11.25 11.43
N THR A 227 -0.01 -10.20 10.58
CA THR A 227 -1.19 -9.35 10.30
C THR A 227 -2.28 -10.14 9.58
N TYR A 228 -1.92 -10.95 8.60
CA TYR A 228 -2.90 -11.81 7.93
C TYR A 228 -3.62 -12.74 8.91
N ARG A 229 -2.87 -13.42 9.78
CA ARG A 229 -3.46 -14.29 10.80
C ARG A 229 -4.36 -13.51 11.77
N TRP A 230 -3.93 -12.34 12.19
CA TRP A 230 -4.77 -11.50 13.02
C TRP A 230 -6.10 -11.14 12.33
N VAL A 231 -6.07 -10.78 11.05
CA VAL A 231 -7.29 -10.48 10.27
C VAL A 231 -8.19 -11.70 10.14
N VAL A 232 -7.62 -12.85 9.82
CA VAL A 232 -8.39 -14.07 9.55
C VAL A 232 -8.83 -14.73 10.85
N ASP A 233 -7.90 -15.00 11.77
CA ASP A 233 -8.16 -15.84 12.93
C ASP A 233 -8.84 -15.04 14.07
N SER A 234 -8.44 -13.76 14.27
CA SER A 234 -9.01 -12.95 15.36
C SER A 234 -10.20 -12.09 14.93
N LEU A 235 -10.14 -11.44 13.75
CA LEU A 235 -11.24 -10.60 13.26
C LEU A 235 -12.29 -11.39 12.47
N GLN A 236 -12.00 -12.65 12.13
CA GLN A 236 -12.87 -13.54 11.35
C GLN A 236 -13.26 -12.92 9.99
N ILE A 237 -12.29 -12.28 9.34
CA ILE A 237 -12.47 -11.67 8.02
C ILE A 237 -11.73 -12.51 6.99
N ASP A 238 -12.44 -12.99 5.97
CA ASP A 238 -11.85 -13.74 4.86
C ASP A 238 -11.20 -12.80 3.85
N ASP A 239 -10.00 -12.33 4.13
CA ASP A 239 -9.14 -11.59 3.20
C ASP A 239 -8.39 -12.58 2.31
N VAL A 240 -8.88 -12.81 1.09
CA VAL A 240 -8.46 -13.94 0.24
C VAL A 240 -6.98 -13.91 -0.09
N CYS A 241 -6.47 -12.75 -0.46
CA CYS A 241 -5.07 -12.57 -0.90
C CYS A 241 -4.17 -11.94 0.18
N GLY A 242 -4.69 -11.66 1.38
CA GLY A 242 -3.95 -10.92 2.39
C GLY A 242 -3.78 -9.44 2.05
N VAL A 243 -4.78 -8.87 1.39
CA VAL A 243 -4.72 -7.50 0.85
C VAL A 243 -4.49 -6.47 1.94
N PHE A 244 -5.17 -6.61 3.09
CA PHE A 244 -4.94 -5.71 4.21
C PHE A 244 -3.53 -5.85 4.77
N ALA A 245 -3.02 -7.06 4.91
CA ALA A 245 -1.68 -7.29 5.41
C ALA A 245 -0.60 -6.70 4.49
N VAL A 246 -0.77 -6.87 3.17
CA VAL A 246 0.21 -6.42 2.15
C VAL A 246 0.11 -4.92 1.89
N HIS A 247 -1.12 -4.38 1.75
CA HIS A 247 -1.33 -2.99 1.33
C HIS A 247 -1.76 -2.08 2.49
N GLY A 248 -2.70 -2.53 3.33
CA GLY A 248 -3.21 -1.74 4.45
C GLY A 248 -2.17 -1.49 5.52
N SER A 249 -1.68 -2.56 6.14
CA SER A 249 -0.72 -2.46 7.24
C SER A 249 0.67 -2.03 6.79
N ALA A 250 1.19 -2.58 5.67
CA ALA A 250 2.51 -2.21 5.18
C ALA A 250 2.56 -0.73 4.73
N GLY A 251 1.50 -0.23 4.08
CA GLY A 251 1.39 1.18 3.71
C GLY A 251 1.38 2.11 4.92
N ALA A 252 0.58 1.78 5.93
CA ALA A 252 0.53 2.56 7.18
C ALA A 252 1.88 2.58 7.90
N ILE A 253 2.45 1.39 8.15
CA ILE A 253 3.71 1.24 8.90
C ILE A 253 4.87 1.89 8.15
N GLY A 254 4.99 1.63 6.83
CA GLY A 254 6.04 2.22 5.99
C GLY A 254 6.03 3.74 6.05
N THR A 255 4.86 4.35 5.97
CA THR A 255 4.69 5.80 6.00
C THR A 255 4.97 6.40 7.39
N ILE A 256 4.48 5.78 8.48
CA ILE A 256 4.74 6.24 9.85
C ILE A 256 6.24 6.20 10.18
N LEU A 257 6.96 5.23 9.65
CA LEU A 257 8.38 5.04 9.96
C LEU A 257 9.33 5.89 9.11
N ILE A 258 8.88 6.59 8.07
CA ILE A 258 9.74 7.47 7.23
C ILE A 258 10.64 8.39 8.06
N PRO A 259 10.14 9.09 9.10
CA PRO A 259 10.95 10.06 9.83
C PRO A 259 12.21 9.49 10.51
N PHE A 260 12.19 8.19 10.81
CA PHE A 260 13.32 7.52 11.49
C PHE A 260 14.50 7.21 10.57
N PHE A 261 14.34 7.31 9.26
CA PHE A 261 15.33 6.88 8.27
C PHE A 261 15.66 7.95 7.24
N GLY A 262 15.36 9.21 7.56
CA GLY A 262 15.50 10.34 6.66
C GLY A 262 16.89 10.47 6.03
N VAL A 263 16.95 11.01 4.82
CA VAL A 263 18.17 11.30 4.08
C VAL A 263 18.30 12.79 3.86
N THR A 264 19.51 13.33 4.09
CA THR A 264 19.86 14.72 3.78
C THR A 264 20.15 14.92 2.30
N ALA A 265 20.17 16.16 1.83
CA ALA A 265 20.56 16.48 0.46
C ALA A 265 21.97 15.99 0.08
N SER A 266 22.85 15.86 1.06
CA SER A 266 24.21 15.29 0.88
C SER A 266 24.26 13.76 0.95
N GLY A 267 23.11 13.07 1.09
CA GLY A 267 23.02 11.62 1.18
C GLY A 267 23.25 11.04 2.58
N GLY A 268 23.47 11.87 3.59
CA GLY A 268 23.65 11.44 4.99
C GLY A 268 22.32 11.11 5.68
N TYR A 269 22.40 10.43 6.80
CA TYR A 269 21.25 10.12 7.65
C TYR A 269 20.79 11.35 8.43
N THR A 270 19.48 11.47 8.63
CA THR A 270 18.85 12.41 9.57
C THR A 270 17.55 11.85 10.12
N PHE A 271 17.24 12.17 11.37
CA PHE A 271 15.87 12.04 11.89
C PHE A 271 15.07 13.25 11.46
N LEU A 272 13.93 13.04 10.80
CA LEU A 272 13.14 14.17 10.25
C LEU A 272 12.33 14.94 11.31
N GLY A 273 12.41 14.54 12.57
CA GLY A 273 11.77 15.25 13.68
C GLY A 273 10.45 14.64 14.13
N VAL A 274 10.03 15.05 15.34
CA VAL A 274 8.78 14.59 15.96
C VAL A 274 7.56 15.16 15.21
N ASP A 275 7.64 16.38 14.71
CA ASP A 275 6.55 17.02 13.97
C ASP A 275 6.24 16.24 12.69
N GLN A 276 7.28 15.75 11.99
CA GLN A 276 7.10 14.88 10.84
C GLN A 276 6.42 13.55 11.25
N LEU A 277 6.82 12.94 12.36
CA LEU A 277 6.19 11.72 12.86
C LEU A 277 4.72 11.95 13.21
N VAL A 278 4.40 13.04 13.87
CA VAL A 278 3.00 13.42 14.22
C VAL A 278 2.18 13.55 12.95
N LEU A 279 2.68 14.26 11.93
CA LEU A 279 1.93 14.44 10.68
C LEU A 279 1.78 13.13 9.91
N GLN A 280 2.77 12.23 9.94
CA GLN A 280 2.64 10.89 9.33
C GLN A 280 1.52 10.07 10.01
N VAL A 281 1.46 10.06 11.34
CA VAL A 281 0.39 9.37 12.09
C VAL A 281 -0.98 9.98 11.79
N VAL A 282 -1.09 11.31 11.82
CA VAL A 282 -2.33 12.02 11.49
C VAL A 282 -2.77 11.74 10.06
N GLY A 283 -1.85 11.76 9.11
CA GLY A 283 -2.16 11.47 7.70
C GLY A 283 -2.67 10.04 7.49
N VAL A 284 -2.02 9.06 8.13
CA VAL A 284 -2.49 7.65 8.13
C VAL A 284 -3.92 7.55 8.70
N ALA A 285 -4.20 8.25 9.80
CA ALA A 285 -5.54 8.26 10.41
C ALA A 285 -6.58 8.92 9.49
N VAL A 286 -6.25 10.04 8.87
CA VAL A 286 -7.15 10.76 7.93
C VAL A 286 -7.48 9.87 6.73
N VAL A 287 -6.46 9.34 6.05
CA VAL A 287 -6.65 8.47 4.87
C VAL A 287 -7.44 7.21 5.25
N GLY A 288 -7.09 6.57 6.36
CA GLY A 288 -7.76 5.35 6.82
C GLY A 288 -9.22 5.58 7.16
N THR A 289 -9.53 6.65 7.92
CA THR A 289 -10.90 6.99 8.32
C THR A 289 -11.77 7.31 7.11
N TRP A 290 -11.31 8.17 6.21
CA TRP A 290 -11.98 8.48 4.96
C TRP A 290 -12.32 7.21 4.19
N THR A 291 -11.29 6.38 3.94
CA THR A 291 -11.45 5.16 3.15
C THR A 291 -12.47 4.21 3.76
N VAL A 292 -12.44 4.00 5.08
CA VAL A 292 -13.38 3.10 5.76
C VAL A 292 -14.82 3.61 5.61
N LEU A 293 -15.04 4.90 5.90
CA LEU A 293 -16.40 5.48 5.86
C LEU A 293 -17.01 5.40 4.46
N ASP A 294 -16.27 5.85 3.45
CA ASP A 294 -16.79 5.87 2.07
C ASP A 294 -16.92 4.47 1.47
N THR A 295 -16.02 3.54 1.84
CA THR A 295 -16.17 2.15 1.40
C THR A 295 -17.42 1.51 1.99
N VAL A 296 -17.74 1.76 3.26
CA VAL A 296 -19.01 1.28 3.86
C VAL A 296 -20.20 1.81 3.09
N VAL A 297 -20.19 3.10 2.75
CA VAL A 297 -21.27 3.73 1.98
C VAL A 297 -21.39 3.10 0.59
N ALA A 298 -20.27 2.99 -0.14
CA ALA A 298 -20.23 2.42 -1.49
C ALA A 298 -20.74 0.96 -1.52
N PHE A 299 -20.28 0.12 -0.58
CA PHE A 299 -20.69 -1.28 -0.51
C PHE A 299 -22.14 -1.46 -0.05
N LYS A 300 -22.67 -0.59 0.81
CA LYS A 300 -24.12 -0.58 1.14
C LYS A 300 -24.96 -0.28 -0.09
N HIS A 301 -24.58 0.71 -0.91
CA HIS A 301 -25.28 1.01 -2.16
C HIS A 301 -25.21 -0.17 -3.15
N ALA A 302 -24.03 -0.78 -3.28
CA ALA A 302 -23.88 -1.95 -4.14
C ALA A 302 -24.77 -3.12 -3.68
N ASP A 303 -24.90 -3.33 -2.37
CA ASP A 303 -25.76 -4.36 -1.78
C ASP A 303 -27.23 -4.11 -2.07
N VAL A 304 -27.69 -2.87 -1.93
CA VAL A 304 -29.10 -2.50 -2.21
C VAL A 304 -29.44 -2.66 -3.68
N LEU A 305 -28.52 -2.30 -4.60
CA LEU A 305 -28.78 -2.30 -6.04
C LEU A 305 -28.64 -3.68 -6.69
N PHE A 306 -27.69 -4.49 -6.22
CA PHE A 306 -27.29 -5.72 -6.93
C PHE A 306 -27.19 -6.96 -6.02
N GLY A 307 -27.34 -6.80 -4.71
CA GLY A 307 -26.92 -7.82 -3.75
C GLY A 307 -25.39 -7.92 -3.66
N ARG A 308 -24.90 -8.54 -2.57
CA ARG A 308 -23.43 -8.66 -2.35
C ARG A 308 -22.82 -9.84 -3.05
N ARG A 309 -23.62 -10.86 -3.39
CA ARG A 309 -23.19 -12.17 -3.91
C ARG A 309 -23.97 -12.56 -5.15
#